data_80ef650692792a786b0bcccd2d03cd86
#
_entry.id   80ef650692792a786b0bcccd2d03cd86
#
_cell.length_a   1.000
_cell.length_b   1.000
_cell.length_c   1.000
_cell.angle_alpha   90.00
_cell.angle_beta   90.00
_cell.angle_gamma   90.00
#
_symmetry.space_group_name_H-M   'P 1'
#
loop_
_entity.id
_entity.type
_entity.pdbx_description
1 polymer ?
#
loop_
_entity_poly.entity_id
_entity_poly.type
_entity_poly.pdbx_seq_one_letter_code
_entity_poly.pdbx_strand_id
1 'polypeptide(L)'
;MTRVLWSMIPETLAFAPLGIGIVPYALPSSVSLAEATLEQIKTHDVVMWEKHGTVAVGTDIMDAFDQTDVLCKAANIYMCAKSMGSEPDGMTDAQMKEVQDVFKLPKKRPC
;
A
#
# COMPACT_ATOMS: atom_id res chain seq x y z
N MET A 1 6.22 -9.14 -2.44
CA MET A 1 6.29 -7.85 -3.17
C MET A 1 5.62 -6.70 -2.40
N THR A 2 4.38 -6.83 -1.95
CA THR A 2 3.68 -5.75 -1.22
C THR A 2 4.39 -5.30 0.04
N ARG A 3 4.97 -6.24 0.82
CA ARG A 3 5.77 -5.91 2.00
C ARG A 3 6.95 -5.00 1.63
N VAL A 4 7.65 -5.29 0.54
CA VAL A 4 8.79 -4.50 0.08
C VAL A 4 8.32 -3.13 -0.39
N LEU A 5 7.29 -3.03 -1.21
CA LEU A 5 6.75 -1.75 -1.66
C LEU A 5 6.29 -0.88 -0.49
N TRP A 6 5.59 -1.48 0.48
CA TRP A 6 5.12 -0.77 1.67
C TRP A 6 6.26 -0.23 2.53
N SER A 7 7.39 -0.91 2.55
CA SER A 7 8.56 -0.57 3.35
C SER A 7 9.68 0.14 2.58
N MET A 8 9.45 0.52 1.32
CA MET A 8 10.48 1.17 0.52
C MET A 8 10.89 2.53 1.04
N ILE A 9 9.94 3.31 1.53
CA ILE A 9 10.14 4.64 2.09
C ILE A 9 9.25 4.87 3.30
N PRO A 10 9.63 5.71 4.28
CA PRO A 10 8.80 5.98 5.45
C PRO A 10 7.42 6.56 5.12
N GLU A 11 7.31 7.31 4.03
CA GLU A 11 6.06 7.92 3.60
C GLU A 11 4.97 6.89 3.26
N THR A 12 5.34 5.72 2.74
CA THR A 12 4.35 4.65 2.51
C THR A 12 3.74 4.12 3.79
N LEU A 13 4.52 4.08 4.88
CA LEU A 13 3.98 3.76 6.20
C LEU A 13 3.05 4.86 6.72
N ALA A 14 3.40 6.12 6.49
CA ALA A 14 2.61 7.26 6.97
C ALA A 14 1.25 7.37 6.25
N PHE A 15 1.24 7.22 4.93
CA PHE A 15 0.03 7.37 4.11
C PHE A 15 -0.79 6.07 3.97
N ALA A 16 -0.17 4.92 4.12
CA ALA A 16 -0.85 3.63 4.13
C ALA A 16 -0.46 2.82 5.38
N PRO A 17 -0.79 3.31 6.59
CA PRO A 17 -0.30 2.73 7.84
C PRO A 17 -0.77 1.29 8.08
N LEU A 18 -1.86 0.89 7.46
CA LEU A 18 -2.44 -0.44 7.59
C LEU A 18 -1.84 -1.45 6.59
N GLY A 19 -0.89 -1.02 5.78
CA GLY A 19 -0.30 -1.84 4.72
C GLY A 19 -1.06 -1.73 3.40
N ILE A 20 -0.66 -2.57 2.46
CA ILE A 20 -1.22 -2.61 1.11
C ILE A 20 -1.93 -3.95 0.92
N GLY A 21 -3.25 -3.90 0.69
CA GLY A 21 -4.03 -5.08 0.36
C GLY A 21 -3.79 -5.54 -1.07
N ILE A 22 -4.04 -6.82 -1.34
CA ILE A 22 -3.98 -7.39 -2.69
C ILE A 22 -5.29 -8.10 -2.98
N VAL A 23 -5.87 -7.80 -4.14
CA VAL A 23 -6.95 -8.57 -4.74
C VAL A 23 -6.39 -9.33 -5.93
N PRO A 24 -6.40 -10.66 -5.92
CA PRO A 24 -6.03 -11.47 -7.07
C PRO A 24 -6.88 -11.12 -8.29
N TYR A 25 -6.37 -11.43 -9.48
CA TYR A 25 -7.10 -11.12 -10.70
C TYR A 25 -8.56 -11.61 -10.64
N ALA A 26 -9.47 -10.72 -10.93
CA ALA A 26 -10.87 -10.99 -11.19
C ALA A 26 -11.33 -10.15 -12.39
N LEU A 27 -12.38 -10.58 -13.07
CA LEU A 27 -12.87 -9.86 -14.24
C LEU A 27 -13.29 -8.43 -13.87
N PRO A 28 -12.78 -7.42 -14.58
CA PRO A 28 -13.23 -6.04 -14.36
C PRO A 28 -14.74 -5.91 -14.47
N SER A 29 -15.32 -5.06 -13.64
CA SER A 29 -16.77 -4.84 -13.54
C SER A 29 -17.58 -6.05 -13.06
N SER A 30 -16.92 -7.04 -12.46
CA SER A 30 -17.61 -8.20 -11.88
C SER A 30 -17.97 -8.00 -10.40
N VAL A 31 -19.00 -8.71 -9.96
CA VAL A 31 -19.38 -8.76 -8.53
C VAL A 31 -18.25 -9.37 -7.70
N SER A 32 -17.58 -10.39 -8.23
CA SER A 32 -16.47 -11.05 -7.53
C SER A 32 -15.31 -10.09 -7.25
N LEU A 33 -14.97 -9.19 -8.18
CA LEU A 33 -13.98 -8.15 -7.96
C LEU A 33 -14.42 -7.17 -6.85
N ALA A 34 -15.67 -6.76 -6.86
CA ALA A 34 -16.23 -5.87 -5.84
C ALA A 34 -16.21 -6.51 -4.46
N GLU A 35 -16.64 -7.75 -4.32
CA GLU A 35 -16.64 -8.48 -3.05
C GLU A 35 -15.23 -8.68 -2.50
N ALA A 36 -14.28 -9.12 -3.35
CA ALA A 36 -12.89 -9.29 -2.95
C ALA A 36 -12.24 -7.96 -2.53
N THR A 37 -12.60 -6.86 -3.21
CA THR A 37 -12.13 -5.51 -2.86
C THR A 37 -12.68 -5.08 -1.50
N LEU A 38 -13.97 -5.29 -1.25
CA LEU A 38 -14.60 -4.96 0.03
C LEU A 38 -13.97 -5.69 1.20
N GLU A 39 -13.61 -6.97 1.02
CA GLU A 39 -12.91 -7.73 2.07
C GLU A 39 -11.55 -7.12 2.41
N GLN A 40 -10.80 -6.66 1.40
CA GLN A 40 -9.50 -6.02 1.63
C GLN A 40 -9.64 -4.62 2.27
N ILE A 41 -10.63 -3.84 1.87
CA ILE A 41 -10.87 -2.48 2.41
C ILE A 41 -11.26 -2.51 3.89
N LYS A 42 -11.79 -3.60 4.41
CA LYS A 42 -12.05 -3.75 5.85
C LYS A 42 -10.79 -3.59 6.71
N THR A 43 -9.62 -3.90 6.16
CA THR A 43 -8.35 -3.93 6.88
C THR A 43 -7.25 -3.07 6.28
N HIS A 44 -7.42 -2.57 5.06
CA HIS A 44 -6.44 -1.75 4.36
C HIS A 44 -7.11 -0.51 3.75
N ASP A 45 -6.39 0.59 3.70
CA ASP A 45 -6.85 1.82 3.03
C ASP A 45 -6.45 1.86 1.56
N VAL A 46 -5.39 1.13 1.19
CA VAL A 46 -4.93 0.99 -0.20
C VAL A 46 -4.93 -0.48 -0.58
N VAL A 47 -5.50 -0.78 -1.73
CA VAL A 47 -5.60 -2.12 -2.29
C VAL A 47 -5.11 -2.13 -3.73
N MET A 48 -4.26 -3.08 -4.06
CA MET A 48 -3.80 -3.32 -5.43
C MET A 48 -4.65 -4.43 -6.07
N TRP A 49 -5.21 -4.13 -7.23
CA TRP A 49 -5.86 -5.13 -8.10
C TRP A 49 -4.82 -5.72 -9.03
N GLU A 50 -4.59 -7.01 -8.95
CA GLU A 50 -3.65 -7.70 -9.82
C GLU A 50 -3.99 -7.45 -11.29
N LYS A 51 -2.99 -6.99 -12.07
CA LYS A 51 -3.09 -6.69 -13.52
C LYS A 51 -4.11 -5.60 -13.89
N HIS A 52 -4.50 -4.74 -12.94
CA HIS A 52 -5.48 -3.71 -13.21
C HIS A 52 -5.05 -2.34 -12.69
N GLY A 53 -4.90 -2.17 -11.38
CA GLY A 53 -4.59 -0.87 -10.79
C GLY A 53 -4.73 -0.87 -9.27
N THR A 54 -5.08 0.28 -8.71
CA THR A 54 -5.24 0.46 -7.27
C THR A 54 -6.58 1.08 -6.92
N VAL A 55 -7.05 0.78 -5.71
CA VAL A 55 -8.16 1.46 -5.05
C VAL A 55 -7.64 2.00 -3.72
N ALA A 56 -7.91 3.25 -3.43
CA ALA A 56 -7.63 3.86 -2.15
C ALA A 56 -8.89 4.46 -1.55
N VAL A 57 -9.03 4.36 -0.24
CA VAL A 57 -10.09 4.99 0.54
C VAL A 57 -9.47 5.90 1.58
N GLY A 58 -10.01 7.09 1.74
CA GLY A 58 -9.49 8.09 2.66
C GLY A 58 -10.62 8.95 3.22
N THR A 59 -10.22 9.90 4.06
CA THR A 59 -11.16 10.85 4.68
C THR A 59 -11.77 11.81 3.65
N ASP A 60 -11.03 12.07 2.58
CA ASP A 60 -11.45 12.86 1.43
C ASP A 60 -10.70 12.42 0.17
N ILE A 61 -10.98 13.06 -0.96
CA ILE A 61 -10.37 12.69 -2.25
C ILE A 61 -8.87 12.96 -2.28
N MET A 62 -8.39 13.96 -1.57
CA MET A 62 -6.96 14.29 -1.53
C MET A 62 -6.20 13.25 -0.72
N ASP A 63 -6.74 12.84 0.42
CA ASP A 63 -6.16 11.77 1.24
C ASP A 63 -6.05 10.45 0.45
N ALA A 64 -7.12 10.06 -0.25
CA ALA A 64 -7.10 8.88 -1.11
C ALA A 64 -6.09 9.00 -2.27
N PHE A 65 -5.98 10.19 -2.87
CA PHE A 65 -5.01 10.47 -3.93
C PHE A 65 -3.57 10.34 -3.40
N ASP A 66 -3.27 10.97 -2.26
CA ASP A 66 -1.94 10.97 -1.66
C ASP A 66 -1.46 9.54 -1.35
N GLN A 67 -2.35 8.68 -0.86
CA GLN A 67 -2.04 7.27 -0.62
C GLN A 67 -1.60 6.56 -1.90
N THR A 68 -2.31 6.78 -3.00
CA THR A 68 -1.99 6.20 -4.31
C THR A 68 -0.69 6.78 -4.87
N ASP A 69 -0.51 8.11 -4.77
CA ASP A 69 0.67 8.81 -5.28
C ASP A 69 1.96 8.34 -4.56
N VAL A 70 1.91 8.22 -3.25
CA VAL A 70 3.06 7.73 -2.46
C VAL A 70 3.38 6.28 -2.80
N LEU A 71 2.37 5.42 -3.00
CA LEU A 71 2.59 4.05 -3.46
C LEU A 71 3.24 4.00 -4.85
N CYS A 72 2.82 4.85 -5.77
CA CYS A 72 3.44 4.97 -7.10
C CYS A 72 4.91 5.41 -6.99
N LYS A 73 5.24 6.35 -6.11
CA LYS A 73 6.61 6.77 -5.86
C LYS A 73 7.48 5.63 -5.32
N ALA A 74 6.97 4.87 -4.36
CA ALA A 74 7.65 3.69 -3.83
C ALA A 74 7.90 2.65 -4.93
N ALA A 75 6.91 2.41 -5.78
CA ALA A 75 7.04 1.50 -6.92
C ALA A 75 8.09 1.98 -7.93
N ASN A 76 8.13 3.27 -8.24
CA ASN A 76 9.15 3.85 -9.11
C ASN A 76 10.56 3.68 -8.54
N ILE A 77 10.76 3.94 -7.26
CA ILE A 77 12.05 3.74 -6.58
C ILE A 77 12.45 2.25 -6.66
N TYR A 78 11.52 1.34 -6.39
CA TYR A 78 11.73 -0.10 -6.52
C TYR A 78 12.19 -0.48 -7.93
N MET A 79 11.47 -0.01 -8.96
CA MET A 79 11.78 -0.30 -10.36
C MET A 79 13.14 0.27 -10.78
N CYS A 80 13.46 1.50 -10.35
CA CYS A 80 14.77 2.10 -10.60
C CYS A 80 15.90 1.27 -9.99
N ALA A 81 15.76 0.87 -8.73
CA ALA A 81 16.75 0.04 -8.05
C ALA A 81 16.93 -1.32 -8.76
N LYS A 82 15.85 -1.96 -9.15
CA LYS A 82 15.87 -3.22 -9.93
C LYS A 82 16.60 -3.02 -11.27
N SER A 83 16.32 -1.94 -11.98
CA SER A 83 16.94 -1.62 -13.27
C SER A 83 18.45 -1.38 -13.15
N MET A 84 18.92 -0.95 -11.99
CA MET A 84 20.35 -0.77 -11.69
C MET A 84 21.04 -2.07 -11.25
N GLY A 85 20.34 -3.19 -11.23
CA GLY A 85 20.86 -4.49 -10.79
C GLY A 85 20.82 -4.70 -9.27
N SER A 86 20.16 -3.82 -8.53
CA SER A 86 19.92 -3.97 -7.10
C SER A 86 18.71 -4.86 -6.82
N GLU A 87 18.68 -5.50 -5.64
CA GLU A 87 17.52 -6.22 -5.14
C GLU A 87 17.02 -5.50 -3.88
N PRO A 88 16.02 -4.60 -4.01
CA PRO A 88 15.55 -3.81 -2.87
C PRO A 88 14.81 -4.70 -1.86
N ASP A 89 15.14 -4.57 -0.60
CA ASP A 89 14.54 -5.31 0.51
C ASP A 89 13.61 -4.44 1.39
N GLY A 90 13.67 -3.12 1.23
CA GLY A 90 12.91 -2.15 2.01
C GLY A 90 13.47 -1.98 3.43
N MET A 91 12.74 -1.25 4.28
CA MET A 91 13.08 -1.08 5.69
C MET A 91 12.93 -2.40 6.45
N THR A 92 13.79 -2.59 7.45
CA THR A 92 13.68 -3.70 8.41
C THR A 92 12.45 -3.52 9.31
N ASP A 93 12.01 -4.60 9.95
CA ASP A 93 10.89 -4.53 10.90
C ASP A 93 11.17 -3.57 12.07
N ALA A 94 12.43 -3.49 12.53
CA ALA A 94 12.83 -2.55 13.57
C ALA A 94 12.71 -1.10 13.11
N GLN A 95 13.15 -0.79 11.89
CA GLN A 95 13.03 0.54 11.29
C GLN A 95 11.55 0.93 11.07
N MET A 96 10.75 0.01 10.56
CA MET A 96 9.31 0.24 10.40
C MET A 96 8.61 0.49 11.73
N LYS A 97 8.96 -0.28 12.74
CA LYS A 97 8.42 -0.10 14.10
C LYS A 97 8.80 1.26 14.67
N GLU A 98 10.03 1.70 14.49
CA GLU A 98 10.49 3.02 14.93
C GLU A 98 9.65 4.14 14.30
N VAL A 99 9.46 4.09 12.97
CA VAL A 99 8.61 5.07 12.25
C VAL A 99 7.17 5.03 12.78
N GLN A 100 6.59 3.86 12.93
CA GLN A 100 5.21 3.70 13.41
C GLN A 100 5.03 4.24 14.84
N ASP A 101 5.99 4.01 15.71
CA ASP A 101 5.91 4.44 17.12
C ASP A 101 6.16 5.95 17.27
N VAL A 102 7.15 6.51 16.56
CA VAL A 102 7.47 7.95 16.61
C VAL A 102 6.34 8.79 16.04
N PHE A 103 5.79 8.40 14.90
CA PHE A 103 4.69 9.11 14.24
C PHE A 103 3.30 8.68 14.73
N LYS A 104 3.22 7.74 15.67
CA LYS A 104 1.96 7.23 16.25
C LYS A 104 0.97 6.74 15.20
N LEU A 105 1.48 6.02 14.22
CA LEU A 105 0.67 5.53 13.10
C LEU A 105 -0.34 4.47 13.59
N PRO A 106 -1.57 4.46 13.06
CA PRO A 106 -2.55 3.45 13.40
C PRO A 106 -2.10 2.05 12.97
N LYS A 107 -2.34 1.06 13.81
CA LYS A 107 -2.02 -0.36 13.52
C LYS A 107 -3.25 -1.17 13.13
N LYS A 108 -4.44 -0.59 13.31
CA LYS A 108 -5.74 -1.15 12.93
C LYS A 108 -6.68 -0.02 12.55
N ARG A 109 -7.59 -0.30 11.63
CA ARG A 109 -8.64 0.64 11.28
C ARG A 109 -9.50 0.89 12.54
N PRO A 110 -9.77 2.14 12.91
CA PRO A 110 -10.73 2.43 13.97
C PRO A 110 -12.09 1.86 13.56
N CYS A 111 -12.71 1.16 14.46
CA CYS A 111 -14.07 0.62 14.27
C CYS A 111 -15.10 1.75 14.26
#